data_6fc69fbf2511b0ef5e96aab813dbdfed
#
_entry.id   6fc69fbf2511b0ef5e96aab813dbdfed
#
_cell.length_a   1.000
_cell.length_b   1.000
_cell.length_c   1.000
_cell.angle_alpha   90.00
_cell.angle_beta   90.00
_cell.angle_gamma   90.00
#
_symmetry.space_group_name_H-M   'P 1'
#
loop_
_entity.id
_entity.type
_entity.pdbx_description
1 polymer ?
#
loop_
_entity_poly.entity_id
_entity_poly.type
_entity_poly.pdbx_seq_one_letter_code
_entity_poly.pdbx_strand_id
1 'polypeptide(L)'
;MSPIRRSDLYRWCRIPSHDLTGHALLRVRFRMVPDSAAMGQLMAEELVEVIEDNNHNGTPTRAIVPCGPVCWYAPFTNLVNTRGVDLRNLSVFHMDECLDWQGRALPAGHPYNFRSFMEKHFYGGITPELQVPEKHRFWLLPSTLEKIAAEIHRAPVDITLGGWGQDGHIAYNQARRHPYSSITLEELSNSTIRIQENNLDTILALGQRTFGGAYQFVPPMSVTLGIKECLSARKVRVYSDTGAWKQTALRVALFSEPTVEYPMTLLQHHPDAIITATAETARHPISENPDWELL
;
A
#
# COMPACT_ATOMS: atom_id res chain seq x y z
N MET A 1 -5.53 -7.87 23.06
CA MET A 1 -4.61 -6.70 23.10
C MET A 1 -5.33 -5.51 23.71
N SER A 2 -4.65 -4.71 24.52
CA SER A 2 -5.22 -3.45 25.00
C SER A 2 -5.27 -2.44 23.85
N PRO A 3 -6.36 -1.68 23.70
CA PRO A 3 -6.43 -0.61 22.72
C PRO A 3 -5.30 0.41 22.96
N ILE A 4 -4.90 1.12 21.90
CA ILE A 4 -3.90 2.18 22.01
C ILE A 4 -4.40 3.22 23.02
N ARG A 5 -3.60 3.49 24.05
CA ARG A 5 -3.99 4.50 25.06
C ARG A 5 -4.00 5.89 24.42
N ARG A 6 -5.03 6.65 24.72
CA ARG A 6 -5.21 8.01 24.18
C ARG A 6 -4.01 8.92 24.49
N SER A 7 -3.42 8.78 25.67
CA SER A 7 -2.20 9.50 26.07
C SER A 7 -0.97 9.17 25.21
N ASP A 8 -0.79 7.90 24.83
CA ASP A 8 0.31 7.49 23.97
C ASP A 8 0.11 8.02 22.55
N LEU A 9 -1.12 7.88 22.01
CA LEU A 9 -1.47 8.43 20.71
C LEU A 9 -1.23 9.94 20.64
N TYR A 10 -1.68 10.68 21.68
CA TYR A 10 -1.47 12.12 21.77
C TYR A 10 0.02 12.47 21.77
N ARG A 11 0.83 11.78 22.59
CA ARG A 11 2.27 11.97 22.65
C ARG A 11 2.95 11.76 21.29
N TRP A 12 2.60 10.70 20.56
CA TRP A 12 3.16 10.42 19.24
C TRP A 12 2.72 11.48 18.20
N CYS A 13 1.46 11.91 18.25
CA CYS A 13 0.93 12.92 17.35
C CYS A 13 1.52 14.33 17.60
N ARG A 14 2.08 14.59 18.76
CA ARG A 14 2.78 15.84 19.08
C ARG A 14 4.21 15.89 18.55
N ILE A 15 4.79 14.79 18.11
CA ILE A 15 6.16 14.79 17.56
C ILE A 15 6.14 15.57 16.23
N PRO A 16 6.91 16.67 16.11
CA PRO A 16 7.01 17.43 14.87
C PRO A 16 7.54 16.59 13.72
N SER A 17 7.13 16.90 12.47
CA SER A 17 7.53 16.09 11.30
C SER A 17 9.04 16.03 11.09
N HIS A 18 9.77 17.12 11.40
CA HIS A 18 11.22 17.17 11.25
C HIS A 18 11.98 16.29 12.26
N ASP A 19 11.34 15.92 13.38
CA ASP A 19 11.90 15.05 14.40
C ASP A 19 11.64 13.56 14.15
N LEU A 20 10.84 13.22 13.13
CA LEU A 20 10.51 11.82 12.83
C LEU A 20 11.68 11.04 12.25
N THR A 21 12.43 11.66 11.32
CA THR A 21 13.55 10.98 10.68
C THR A 21 14.69 10.79 11.69
N GLY A 22 15.08 9.52 11.91
CA GLY A 22 16.12 9.19 12.89
C GLY A 22 15.66 9.25 14.35
N HIS A 23 14.36 9.41 14.63
CA HIS A 23 13.88 9.43 16.01
C HIS A 23 14.23 8.13 16.76
N ALA A 24 14.74 8.24 17.97
CA ALA A 24 15.28 7.11 18.73
C ALA A 24 14.27 5.99 19.06
N LEU A 25 12.98 6.30 19.04
CA LEU A 25 11.90 5.35 19.35
C LEU A 25 11.25 4.75 18.08
N LEU A 26 11.82 4.96 16.89
CA LEU A 26 11.32 4.35 15.68
C LEU A 26 11.38 2.82 15.76
N ARG A 27 10.27 2.19 15.43
CA ARG A 27 10.13 0.72 15.40
C ARG A 27 10.25 0.12 13.99
N VAL A 28 10.21 0.98 12.99
CA VAL A 28 10.40 0.64 11.58
C VAL A 28 11.18 1.76 10.90
N ARG A 29 11.95 1.45 9.87
CA ARG A 29 12.70 2.48 9.14
C ARG A 29 11.74 3.46 8.47
N PHE A 30 12.01 4.74 8.63
CA PHE A 30 11.21 5.83 8.10
C PHE A 30 12.07 6.75 7.23
N ARG A 31 11.49 7.19 6.12
CA ARG A 31 12.08 8.15 5.20
C ARG A 31 11.04 9.23 4.87
N MET A 32 11.46 10.47 4.87
CA MET A 32 10.65 11.60 4.45
C MET A 32 11.20 12.16 3.14
N VAL A 33 10.29 12.47 2.20
CA VAL A 33 10.60 13.13 0.93
C VAL A 33 9.83 14.45 0.85
N PRO A 34 10.31 15.44 0.07
CA PRO A 34 9.68 16.76 0.07
C PRO A 34 8.23 16.74 -0.44
N ASP A 35 7.96 16.01 -1.50
CA ASP A 35 6.69 16.06 -2.22
C ASP A 35 6.37 14.77 -2.98
N SER A 36 5.23 14.78 -3.67
CA SER A 36 4.73 13.66 -4.47
C SER A 36 5.62 13.35 -5.69
N ALA A 37 6.26 14.36 -6.27
CA ALA A 37 7.16 14.16 -7.42
C ALA A 37 8.42 13.42 -7.00
N ALA A 38 9.05 13.83 -5.89
CA ALA A 38 10.22 13.16 -5.34
C ALA A 38 9.87 11.73 -4.88
N MET A 39 8.68 11.52 -4.30
CA MET A 39 8.20 10.19 -3.94
C MET A 39 8.02 9.30 -5.17
N GLY A 40 7.38 9.82 -6.21
CA GLY A 40 7.13 9.06 -7.44
C GLY A 40 8.42 8.63 -8.13
N GLN A 41 9.40 9.53 -8.20
CA GLN A 41 10.73 9.23 -8.75
C GLN A 41 11.43 8.12 -7.94
N LEU A 42 11.45 8.26 -6.62
CA LEU A 42 12.06 7.28 -5.71
C LEU A 42 11.41 5.90 -5.83
N MET A 43 10.08 5.84 -5.84
CA MET A 43 9.33 4.60 -5.94
C MET A 43 9.58 3.89 -7.28
N ALA A 44 9.68 4.66 -8.36
CA ALA A 44 10.02 4.15 -9.68
C ALA A 44 11.46 3.60 -9.73
N GLU A 45 12.42 4.33 -9.17
CA GLU A 45 13.83 3.92 -9.10
C GLU A 45 14.00 2.63 -8.32
N GLU A 46 13.38 2.51 -7.13
CA GLU A 46 13.48 1.29 -6.29
C GLU A 46 12.98 0.03 -7.02
N LEU A 47 11.96 0.13 -7.87
CA LEU A 47 11.51 -1.00 -8.67
C LEU A 47 12.43 -1.26 -9.86
N VAL A 48 12.82 -0.21 -10.58
CA VAL A 48 13.72 -0.32 -11.75
C VAL A 48 15.06 -0.93 -11.35
N GLU A 49 15.66 -0.50 -10.24
CA GLU A 49 16.91 -1.07 -9.73
C GLU A 49 16.80 -2.58 -9.49
N VAL A 50 15.72 -3.06 -8.87
CA VAL A 50 15.51 -4.50 -8.65
C VAL A 50 15.37 -5.24 -9.98
N ILE A 51 14.69 -4.64 -10.96
CA ILE A 51 14.54 -5.26 -12.29
C ILE A 51 15.87 -5.30 -13.04
N GLU A 52 16.62 -4.21 -13.06
CA GLU A 52 17.92 -4.11 -13.73
C GLU A 52 18.93 -5.11 -13.12
N ASP A 53 19.00 -5.18 -11.78
CA ASP A 53 19.86 -6.14 -11.06
C ASP A 53 19.51 -7.60 -11.42
N ASN A 54 18.23 -7.94 -11.42
CA ASN A 54 17.78 -9.29 -11.77
C ASN A 54 18.01 -9.59 -13.26
N ASN A 55 17.75 -8.64 -14.15
CA ASN A 55 18.02 -8.79 -15.58
C ASN A 55 19.52 -9.03 -15.84
N HIS A 56 20.38 -8.26 -15.16
CA HIS A 56 21.85 -8.45 -15.26
C HIS A 56 22.27 -9.87 -14.81
N ASN A 57 21.63 -10.40 -13.78
CA ASN A 57 21.89 -11.74 -13.25
C ASN A 57 21.14 -12.86 -14.00
N GLY A 58 20.37 -12.54 -15.03
CA GLY A 58 19.58 -13.52 -15.80
C GLY A 58 18.44 -14.16 -14.99
N THR A 59 17.96 -13.50 -13.93
CA THR A 59 16.88 -13.99 -13.07
C THR A 59 15.59 -13.18 -13.29
N PRO A 60 14.39 -13.82 -13.18
CA PRO A 60 13.13 -13.10 -13.26
C PRO A 60 12.90 -12.25 -12.03
N THR A 61 12.20 -11.10 -12.20
CA THR A 61 11.73 -10.26 -11.11
C THR A 61 10.28 -10.58 -10.77
N ARG A 62 9.96 -10.64 -9.49
CA ARG A 62 8.61 -10.85 -8.98
C ARG A 62 8.24 -9.69 -8.05
N ALA A 63 7.26 -8.88 -8.44
CA ALA A 63 6.86 -7.68 -7.70
C ALA A 63 5.39 -7.69 -7.36
N ILE A 64 5.04 -7.30 -6.12
CA ILE A 64 3.70 -6.91 -5.72
C ILE A 64 3.59 -5.41 -5.88
N VAL A 65 2.56 -4.93 -6.60
CA VAL A 65 2.37 -3.50 -6.85
C VAL A 65 0.96 -3.04 -6.50
N PRO A 66 0.80 -1.83 -5.93
CA PRO A 66 -0.50 -1.24 -5.63
C PRO A 66 -1.05 -0.48 -6.84
N CYS A 67 -2.36 -0.24 -6.86
CA CYS A 67 -2.93 0.78 -7.74
C CYS A 67 -2.59 2.20 -7.26
N GLY A 68 -2.58 2.46 -5.97
CA GLY A 68 -2.19 3.76 -5.40
C GLY A 68 -1.07 3.63 -4.35
N PRO A 69 -0.20 4.64 -4.19
CA PRO A 69 -0.18 5.95 -4.84
C PRO A 69 0.15 5.88 -6.34
N VAL A 70 -0.29 6.88 -7.11
CA VAL A 70 -0.14 6.87 -8.59
C VAL A 70 1.02 7.75 -9.09
N CYS A 71 1.66 8.49 -8.21
CA CYS A 71 2.72 9.46 -8.54
C CYS A 71 3.94 8.83 -9.25
N TRP A 72 4.15 7.53 -9.12
CA TRP A 72 5.30 6.83 -9.68
C TRP A 72 5.11 6.27 -11.10
N TYR A 73 3.88 6.28 -11.64
CA TYR A 73 3.60 5.68 -12.95
C TYR A 73 4.35 6.37 -14.08
N ALA A 74 4.25 7.69 -14.18
CA ALA A 74 4.97 8.45 -15.20
C ALA A 74 6.50 8.39 -15.03
N PRO A 75 7.07 8.57 -13.82
CA PRO A 75 8.50 8.34 -13.59
C PRO A 75 8.95 6.92 -13.97
N PHE A 76 8.20 5.88 -13.61
CA PHE A 76 8.53 4.49 -13.96
C PHE A 76 8.53 4.29 -15.47
N THR A 77 7.48 4.70 -16.15
CA THR A 77 7.38 4.64 -17.62
C THR A 77 8.55 5.36 -18.28
N ASN A 78 8.90 6.56 -17.80
CA ASN A 78 10.02 7.33 -18.33
C ASN A 78 11.36 6.59 -18.13
N LEU A 79 11.63 6.08 -16.93
CA LEU A 79 12.86 5.32 -16.65
C LEU A 79 12.96 4.07 -17.53
N VAL A 80 11.88 3.29 -17.62
CA VAL A 80 11.83 2.07 -18.44
C VAL A 80 12.13 2.41 -19.91
N ASN A 81 11.46 3.39 -20.47
CA ASN A 81 11.62 3.74 -21.90
C ASN A 81 12.98 4.38 -22.19
N THR A 82 13.48 5.26 -21.32
CA THR A 82 14.76 5.96 -21.56
C THR A 82 15.99 5.10 -21.33
N ARG A 83 15.92 4.17 -20.35
CA ARG A 83 17.02 3.23 -20.06
C ARG A 83 16.92 1.92 -20.85
N GLY A 84 15.80 1.68 -21.54
CA GLY A 84 15.56 0.42 -22.25
C GLY A 84 15.42 -0.79 -21.29
N VAL A 85 14.78 -0.59 -20.12
CA VAL A 85 14.65 -1.65 -19.10
C VAL A 85 13.70 -2.73 -19.59
N ASP A 86 14.21 -3.94 -19.75
CA ASP A 86 13.42 -5.08 -20.22
C ASP A 86 12.50 -5.62 -19.11
N LEU A 87 11.19 -5.50 -19.30
CA LEU A 87 10.18 -6.00 -18.36
C LEU A 87 9.61 -7.37 -18.75
N ARG A 88 10.13 -8.01 -19.78
CA ARG A 88 9.56 -9.29 -20.27
C ARG A 88 9.69 -10.43 -19.25
N ASN A 89 10.65 -10.34 -18.33
CA ASN A 89 10.84 -11.29 -17.23
C ASN A 89 10.29 -10.80 -15.89
N LEU A 90 9.56 -9.68 -15.88
CA LEU A 90 8.87 -9.17 -14.70
C LEU A 90 7.50 -9.85 -14.55
N SER A 91 7.24 -10.42 -13.38
CA SER A 91 5.92 -10.88 -12.93
C SER A 91 5.34 -9.89 -11.96
N VAL A 92 4.18 -9.31 -12.30
CA VAL A 92 3.49 -8.30 -11.51
C VAL A 92 2.26 -8.91 -10.85
N PHE A 93 2.25 -8.94 -9.51
CA PHE A 93 1.08 -9.30 -8.71
C PHE A 93 0.38 -8.01 -8.26
N HIS A 94 -0.82 -7.78 -8.78
CA HIS A 94 -1.63 -6.63 -8.37
C HIS A 94 -2.17 -6.88 -6.97
N MET A 95 -2.01 -5.88 -6.09
CA MET A 95 -2.22 -6.03 -4.65
C MET A 95 -3.68 -6.27 -4.28
N ASP A 96 -4.60 -5.66 -5.03
CA ASP A 96 -6.03 -5.68 -4.74
C ASP A 96 -6.89 -5.25 -5.94
N GLU A 97 -8.20 -5.47 -5.82
CA GLU A 97 -9.22 -4.94 -6.73
C GLU A 97 -10.51 -4.67 -5.95
N CYS A 98 -11.24 -3.64 -6.34
CA CYS A 98 -12.55 -3.34 -5.79
C CYS A 98 -13.65 -4.16 -6.46
N LEU A 99 -14.65 -4.55 -5.67
CA LEU A 99 -15.76 -5.37 -6.12
C LEU A 99 -17.10 -4.73 -5.75
N ASP A 100 -18.15 -5.06 -6.51
CA ASP A 100 -19.52 -4.71 -6.14
C ASP A 100 -20.02 -5.55 -4.94
N TRP A 101 -21.24 -5.26 -4.48
CA TRP A 101 -21.85 -5.96 -3.35
C TRP A 101 -22.12 -7.46 -3.59
N GLN A 102 -22.08 -7.91 -4.83
CA GLN A 102 -22.18 -9.32 -5.21
C GLN A 102 -20.79 -9.99 -5.37
N GLY A 103 -19.72 -9.27 -5.07
CA GLY A 103 -18.35 -9.76 -5.24
C GLY A 103 -17.91 -9.83 -6.70
N ARG A 104 -18.51 -9.04 -7.60
CA ARG A 104 -18.16 -9.01 -9.02
C ARG A 104 -17.23 -7.83 -9.33
N ALA A 105 -16.42 -7.99 -10.38
CA ALA A 105 -15.59 -6.91 -10.89
C ALA A 105 -16.45 -5.70 -11.31
N LEU A 106 -15.97 -4.50 -11.02
CA LEU A 106 -16.62 -3.25 -11.41
C LEU A 106 -16.53 -3.02 -12.93
N PRO A 107 -17.46 -2.26 -13.52
CA PRO A 107 -17.33 -1.82 -14.91
C PRO A 107 -16.01 -1.11 -15.19
N ALA A 108 -15.43 -1.28 -16.39
CA ALA A 108 -14.14 -0.70 -16.76
C ALA A 108 -14.05 0.84 -16.60
N GLY A 109 -15.17 1.55 -16.76
CA GLY A 109 -15.23 3.01 -16.55
C GLY A 109 -15.41 3.46 -15.10
N HIS A 110 -15.51 2.54 -14.15
CA HIS A 110 -15.65 2.91 -12.73
C HIS A 110 -14.32 3.42 -12.17
N PRO A 111 -14.27 4.54 -11.43
CA PRO A 111 -13.01 5.13 -10.93
C PRO A 111 -12.22 4.20 -10.00
N TYR A 112 -12.87 3.20 -9.40
CA TYR A 112 -12.24 2.17 -8.58
C TYR A 112 -12.13 0.81 -9.28
N ASN A 113 -12.16 0.74 -10.62
CA ASN A 113 -11.70 -0.43 -11.36
C ASN A 113 -10.17 -0.30 -11.52
N PHE A 114 -9.43 -0.91 -10.63
CA PHE A 114 -7.97 -0.77 -10.58
C PHE A 114 -7.29 -1.39 -11.79
N ARG A 115 -7.80 -2.52 -12.27
CA ARG A 115 -7.27 -3.14 -13.48
C ARG A 115 -7.30 -2.19 -14.67
N SER A 116 -8.47 -1.65 -15.01
CA SER A 116 -8.60 -0.73 -16.14
C SER A 116 -7.77 0.53 -15.98
N PHE A 117 -7.70 1.04 -14.74
CA PHE A 117 -6.87 2.21 -14.44
C PHE A 117 -5.39 1.92 -14.68
N MET A 118 -4.87 0.79 -14.18
CA MET A 118 -3.46 0.43 -14.33
C MET A 118 -3.12 0.00 -15.77
N GLU A 119 -4.00 -0.69 -16.48
CA GLU A 119 -3.80 -1.01 -17.90
C GLU A 119 -3.58 0.27 -18.71
N LYS A 120 -4.37 1.32 -18.44
CA LYS A 120 -4.27 2.60 -19.14
C LYS A 120 -3.06 3.44 -18.70
N HIS A 121 -2.85 3.59 -17.39
CA HIS A 121 -1.94 4.61 -16.85
C HIS A 121 -0.57 4.07 -16.43
N PHE A 122 -0.47 2.79 -16.08
CA PHE A 122 0.78 2.14 -15.71
C PHE A 122 1.41 1.41 -16.90
N TYR A 123 0.65 0.54 -17.58
CA TYR A 123 1.19 -0.22 -18.72
C TYR A 123 1.16 0.56 -20.04
N GLY A 124 0.15 1.41 -20.25
CA GLY A 124 -0.13 2.03 -21.55
C GLY A 124 0.96 2.99 -22.06
N GLY A 125 1.83 3.49 -21.20
CA GLY A 125 2.94 4.38 -21.60
C GLY A 125 4.26 3.67 -21.90
N ILE A 126 4.36 2.36 -21.63
CA ILE A 126 5.60 1.59 -21.81
C ILE A 126 5.73 1.17 -23.27
N THR A 127 6.92 1.36 -23.84
CA THR A 127 7.26 0.92 -25.20
C THR A 127 6.93 -0.57 -25.38
N PRO A 128 6.22 -0.98 -26.45
CA PRO A 128 5.70 -2.34 -26.62
C PRO A 128 6.74 -3.46 -26.46
N GLU A 129 7.95 -3.23 -26.94
CA GLU A 129 9.06 -4.20 -26.91
C GLU A 129 9.60 -4.45 -25.49
N LEU A 130 9.36 -3.50 -24.58
CA LEU A 130 9.81 -3.55 -23.18
C LEU A 130 8.72 -4.04 -22.22
N GLN A 131 7.47 -4.11 -22.66
CA GLN A 131 6.31 -4.35 -21.77
C GLN A 131 6.36 -5.68 -21.05
N VAL A 132 5.76 -5.68 -19.85
CA VAL A 132 5.40 -6.91 -19.12
C VAL A 132 4.42 -7.72 -19.98
N PRO A 133 4.71 -8.97 -20.32
CA PRO A 133 3.77 -9.81 -21.06
C PRO A 133 2.45 -9.97 -20.29
N GLU A 134 1.32 -10.03 -21.00
CA GLU A 134 0.01 -10.14 -20.36
C GLU A 134 -0.09 -11.36 -19.43
N LYS A 135 0.51 -12.49 -19.79
CA LYS A 135 0.56 -13.71 -18.98
C LYS A 135 1.31 -13.54 -17.64
N HIS A 136 2.12 -12.49 -17.50
CA HIS A 136 2.87 -12.14 -16.29
C HIS A 136 2.21 -11.01 -15.47
N ARG A 137 1.02 -10.52 -15.89
CA ARG A 137 0.20 -9.55 -15.16
C ARG A 137 -0.87 -10.30 -14.37
N PHE A 138 -0.64 -10.51 -13.09
CA PHE A 138 -1.52 -11.29 -12.22
C PHE A 138 -2.57 -10.39 -11.56
N TRP A 139 -3.76 -10.32 -12.18
CA TRP A 139 -4.89 -9.53 -11.70
C TRP A 139 -5.71 -10.32 -10.69
N LEU A 140 -5.92 -9.74 -9.50
CA LEU A 140 -6.80 -10.30 -8.48
C LEU A 140 -8.26 -10.11 -8.87
N LEU A 141 -8.91 -11.23 -9.14
CA LEU A 141 -10.35 -11.32 -9.40
C LEU A 141 -10.89 -12.52 -8.63
N PRO A 142 -12.19 -12.56 -8.29
CA PRO A 142 -12.79 -13.73 -7.62
C PRO A 142 -12.51 -15.06 -8.32
N SER A 143 -12.44 -15.06 -9.65
CA SER A 143 -12.15 -16.24 -10.46
C SER A 143 -10.69 -16.64 -10.56
N THR A 144 -9.75 -15.82 -10.06
CA THR A 144 -8.30 -16.06 -10.20
C THR A 144 -7.59 -16.31 -8.88
N LEU A 145 -8.29 -16.30 -7.74
CA LEU A 145 -7.70 -16.36 -6.40
C LEU A 145 -6.76 -17.55 -6.19
N GLU A 146 -7.25 -18.76 -6.47
CA GLU A 146 -6.47 -19.99 -6.29
C GLU A 146 -5.22 -20.01 -7.19
N LYS A 147 -5.39 -19.60 -8.45
CA LYS A 147 -4.28 -19.52 -9.41
C LYS A 147 -3.21 -18.53 -8.92
N ILE A 148 -3.63 -17.35 -8.44
CA ILE A 148 -2.68 -16.33 -7.97
C ILE A 148 -2.02 -16.76 -6.65
N ALA A 149 -2.79 -17.37 -5.74
CA ALA A 149 -2.24 -17.93 -4.52
C ALA A 149 -1.15 -18.97 -4.82
N ALA A 150 -1.42 -19.90 -5.71
CA ALA A 150 -0.44 -20.90 -6.13
C ALA A 150 0.79 -20.25 -6.79
N GLU A 151 0.59 -19.27 -7.66
CA GLU A 151 1.68 -18.61 -8.36
C GLU A 151 2.53 -17.74 -7.44
N ILE A 152 1.94 -16.95 -6.54
CA ILE A 152 2.72 -16.08 -5.65
C ILE A 152 3.58 -16.87 -4.67
N HIS A 153 3.10 -18.03 -4.23
CA HIS A 153 3.84 -18.91 -3.31
C HIS A 153 4.87 -19.83 -4.00
N ARG A 154 4.87 -19.88 -5.34
CA ARG A 154 5.79 -20.76 -6.10
C ARG A 154 7.26 -20.37 -5.94
N ALA A 155 7.55 -19.09 -5.79
CA ALA A 155 8.90 -18.57 -5.61
C ALA A 155 8.88 -17.26 -4.79
N PRO A 156 10.00 -16.86 -4.17
CA PRO A 156 10.08 -15.60 -3.43
C PRO A 156 9.68 -14.38 -4.28
N VAL A 157 9.03 -13.42 -3.65
CA VAL A 157 8.79 -12.09 -4.22
C VAL A 157 10.01 -11.22 -3.90
N ASP A 158 10.47 -10.44 -4.86
CA ASP A 158 11.66 -9.60 -4.68
C ASP A 158 11.31 -8.29 -3.97
N ILE A 159 10.19 -7.67 -4.36
CA ILE A 159 9.77 -6.39 -3.79
C ILE A 159 8.25 -6.29 -3.71
N THR A 160 7.77 -5.77 -2.59
CA THR A 160 6.41 -5.26 -2.43
C THR A 160 6.45 -3.74 -2.39
N LEU A 161 5.79 -3.09 -3.32
CA LEU A 161 5.43 -1.68 -3.23
C LEU A 161 4.00 -1.58 -2.71
N GLY A 162 3.71 -0.62 -1.83
CA GLY A 162 2.37 -0.46 -1.28
C GLY A 162 2.06 0.97 -0.85
N GLY A 163 0.81 1.22 -0.54
CA GLY A 163 0.34 2.41 0.17
C GLY A 163 -0.29 1.99 1.49
N TRP A 164 -0.80 2.96 2.26
CA TRP A 164 -1.62 2.69 3.44
C TRP A 164 -2.89 3.54 3.47
N GLY A 165 -3.91 3.02 4.13
CA GLY A 165 -5.16 3.76 4.39
C GLY A 165 -5.09 4.60 5.66
N GLN A 166 -6.16 5.34 5.95
CA GLN A 166 -6.29 6.18 7.15
C GLN A 166 -6.30 5.36 8.45
N ASP A 167 -6.69 4.10 8.39
CA ASP A 167 -6.67 3.13 9.48
C ASP A 167 -5.38 2.28 9.47
N GLY A 168 -4.40 2.63 8.63
CA GLY A 168 -3.14 1.91 8.51
C GLY A 168 -3.24 0.56 7.82
N HIS A 169 -4.28 0.30 7.03
CA HIS A 169 -4.32 -0.92 6.23
C HIS A 169 -3.27 -0.90 5.11
N ILE A 170 -2.72 -2.06 4.81
CA ILE A 170 -1.88 -2.33 3.63
C ILE A 170 -2.70 -3.23 2.71
N ALA A 171 -2.77 -2.93 1.41
CA ALA A 171 -3.78 -3.47 0.52
C ALA A 171 -5.17 -3.21 1.14
N TYR A 172 -6.08 -4.18 1.16
CA TYR A 172 -7.33 -4.05 1.94
C TYR A 172 -7.29 -4.88 3.24
N ASN A 173 -6.11 -5.06 3.85
CA ASN A 173 -5.99 -5.72 5.15
C ASN A 173 -6.36 -4.76 6.28
N GLN A 174 -7.64 -4.50 6.41
CA GLN A 174 -8.25 -3.57 7.35
C GLN A 174 -8.47 -4.25 8.72
N ALA A 175 -8.42 -3.44 9.79
CA ALA A 175 -8.82 -3.90 11.11
C ALA A 175 -10.31 -4.27 11.13
N ARG A 176 -10.64 -5.39 11.80
CA ARG A 176 -12.03 -5.80 12.07
C ARG A 176 -12.52 -5.07 13.30
N ARG A 177 -13.28 -3.99 13.11
CA ARG A 177 -13.88 -3.18 14.20
C ARG A 177 -15.34 -3.55 14.47
N HIS A 178 -15.70 -4.78 14.27
CA HIS A 178 -17.06 -5.24 14.49
C HIS A 178 -17.19 -5.85 15.90
N PRO A 179 -18.26 -5.54 16.67
CA PRO A 179 -18.41 -6.03 18.05
C PRO A 179 -18.53 -7.55 18.15
N TYR A 180 -18.93 -8.22 17.07
CA TYR A 180 -19.12 -9.68 17.05
C TYR A 180 -18.03 -10.44 16.27
N SER A 181 -17.05 -9.73 15.69
CA SER A 181 -15.93 -10.37 15.00
C SER A 181 -14.64 -9.65 15.35
N SER A 182 -13.83 -10.30 16.18
CA SER A 182 -12.46 -9.88 16.47
C SER A 182 -11.48 -10.70 15.66
N ILE A 183 -10.34 -10.11 15.35
CA ILE A 183 -9.19 -10.79 14.76
C ILE A 183 -8.01 -10.65 15.72
N THR A 184 -7.24 -11.71 15.87
CA THR A 184 -5.97 -11.65 16.61
C THR A 184 -4.86 -11.11 15.71
N LEU A 185 -3.76 -10.66 16.32
CA LEU A 185 -2.59 -10.23 15.57
C LEU A 185 -1.98 -11.37 14.74
N GLU A 186 -2.02 -12.59 15.28
CA GLU A 186 -1.55 -13.80 14.60
C GLU A 186 -2.41 -14.11 13.37
N GLU A 187 -3.74 -14.09 13.50
CA GLU A 187 -4.65 -14.28 12.37
C GLU A 187 -4.48 -13.22 11.30
N LEU A 188 -4.32 -11.95 11.70
CA LEU A 188 -4.06 -10.87 10.74
C LEU A 188 -2.72 -11.07 10.02
N SER A 189 -1.65 -11.39 10.75
CA SER A 189 -0.31 -11.62 10.20
C SER A 189 -0.28 -12.79 9.22
N ASN A 190 -1.05 -13.84 9.50
CA ASN A 190 -1.16 -15.04 8.66
C ASN A 190 -2.28 -14.96 7.61
N SER A 191 -2.96 -13.80 7.51
CA SER A 191 -4.01 -13.64 6.51
C SER A 191 -3.48 -13.78 5.09
N THR A 192 -4.25 -14.48 4.25
CA THR A 192 -3.93 -14.75 2.85
C THR A 192 -4.94 -14.08 1.92
N ILE A 193 -4.77 -14.29 0.63
CA ILE A 193 -5.67 -13.80 -0.42
C ILE A 193 -7.13 -14.10 -0.07
N ARG A 194 -7.98 -13.07 -0.14
CA ARG A 194 -9.40 -13.20 0.18
C ARG A 194 -10.27 -12.10 -0.40
N ILE A 195 -11.57 -12.38 -0.47
CA ILE A 195 -12.61 -11.36 -0.65
C ILE A 195 -13.09 -10.92 0.74
N GLN A 196 -13.33 -9.62 0.89
CA GLN A 196 -13.82 -9.06 2.15
C GLN A 196 -14.69 -7.82 1.94
N GLU A 197 -15.46 -7.47 2.95
CA GLU A 197 -16.13 -6.17 3.04
C GLU A 197 -15.14 -5.06 3.35
N ASN A 198 -15.37 -3.89 2.76
CA ASN A 198 -14.61 -2.67 3.08
C ASN A 198 -15.18 -2.02 4.35
N ASN A 199 -14.30 -1.62 5.26
CA ASN A 199 -14.69 -0.96 6.50
C ASN A 199 -15.36 0.39 6.21
N LEU A 200 -16.26 0.81 7.10
CA LEU A 200 -16.99 2.06 6.96
C LEU A 200 -16.07 3.29 6.86
N ASP A 201 -14.99 3.32 7.62
CA ASP A 201 -13.99 4.40 7.56
C ASP A 201 -13.32 4.49 6.17
N THR A 202 -13.01 3.37 5.53
CA THR A 202 -12.54 3.34 4.14
C THR A 202 -13.61 3.84 3.18
N ILE A 203 -14.84 3.36 3.30
CA ILE A 203 -15.96 3.77 2.44
C ILE A 203 -16.20 5.28 2.55
N LEU A 204 -16.23 5.83 3.76
CA LEU A 204 -16.43 7.27 3.98
C LEU A 204 -15.28 8.11 3.43
N ALA A 205 -14.03 7.69 3.67
CA ALA A 205 -12.87 8.42 3.17
C ALA A 205 -12.82 8.44 1.63
N LEU A 206 -13.06 7.31 0.96
CA LEU A 206 -13.11 7.23 -0.49
C LEU A 206 -14.33 7.98 -1.06
N GLY A 207 -15.47 7.93 -0.38
CA GLY A 207 -16.67 8.69 -0.73
C GLY A 207 -16.42 10.19 -0.71
N GLN A 208 -15.82 10.71 0.34
CA GLN A 208 -15.47 12.13 0.47
C GLN A 208 -14.45 12.56 -0.59
N ARG A 209 -13.42 11.74 -0.80
CA ARG A 209 -12.33 12.05 -1.73
C ARG A 209 -12.77 12.06 -3.19
N THR A 210 -13.57 11.11 -3.62
CA THR A 210 -13.85 10.87 -5.04
C THR A 210 -15.26 11.30 -5.45
N PHE A 211 -16.25 11.13 -4.57
CA PHE A 211 -17.67 11.30 -4.90
C PHE A 211 -18.34 12.44 -4.14
N GLY A 212 -17.56 13.38 -3.57
CA GLY A 212 -18.13 14.52 -2.84
C GLY A 212 -19.02 14.14 -1.66
N GLY A 213 -18.74 13.00 -1.03
CA GLY A 213 -19.51 12.46 0.10
C GLY A 213 -20.58 11.43 -0.29
N ALA A 214 -20.81 11.15 -1.56
CA ALA A 214 -21.75 10.13 -2.01
C ALA A 214 -21.15 8.71 -1.85
N TYR A 215 -21.07 8.23 -0.61
CA TYR A 215 -20.47 6.95 -0.24
C TYR A 215 -21.17 5.74 -0.89
N GLN A 216 -22.41 5.88 -1.34
CA GLN A 216 -23.16 4.84 -2.04
C GLN A 216 -22.51 4.38 -3.36
N PHE A 217 -21.64 5.22 -3.93
CA PHE A 217 -20.87 4.89 -5.13
C PHE A 217 -19.52 4.24 -4.84
N VAL A 218 -19.12 4.17 -3.57
CA VAL A 218 -17.88 3.47 -3.20
C VAL A 218 -18.12 1.96 -3.21
N PRO A 219 -17.23 1.17 -3.83
CA PRO A 219 -17.36 -0.29 -3.81
C PRO A 219 -17.37 -0.83 -2.39
N PRO A 220 -18.36 -1.64 -2.01
CA PRO A 220 -18.48 -2.14 -0.65
C PRO A 220 -17.56 -3.31 -0.33
N MET A 221 -17.00 -3.95 -1.35
CA MET A 221 -16.16 -5.13 -1.20
C MET A 221 -14.84 -4.98 -1.96
N SER A 222 -13.87 -5.78 -1.59
CA SER A 222 -12.57 -5.90 -2.25
C SER A 222 -12.08 -7.33 -2.27
N VAL A 223 -11.25 -7.65 -3.25
CA VAL A 223 -10.37 -8.80 -3.25
C VAL A 223 -8.95 -8.30 -3.01
N THR A 224 -8.21 -8.95 -2.11
CA THR A 224 -6.92 -8.45 -1.64
C THR A 224 -5.92 -9.56 -1.38
N LEU A 225 -4.63 -9.29 -1.62
CA LEU A 225 -3.55 -10.08 -1.02
C LEU A 225 -3.62 -9.94 0.51
N GLY A 226 -3.28 -10.99 1.23
CA GLY A 226 -3.17 -10.94 2.69
C GLY A 226 -1.89 -10.27 3.17
N ILE A 227 -1.81 -10.03 4.48
CA ILE A 227 -0.56 -9.53 5.11
C ILE A 227 0.59 -10.49 4.84
N LYS A 228 0.33 -11.80 4.89
CA LYS A 228 1.34 -12.84 4.66
C LYS A 228 1.99 -12.69 3.29
N GLU A 229 1.21 -12.50 2.22
CA GLU A 229 1.74 -12.28 0.89
C GLU A 229 2.45 -10.92 0.78
N CYS A 230 1.83 -9.85 1.26
CA CYS A 230 2.38 -8.50 1.18
C CYS A 230 3.74 -8.36 1.89
N LEU A 231 3.94 -9.09 3.00
CA LEU A 231 5.18 -9.05 3.78
C LEU A 231 6.14 -10.21 3.46
N SER A 232 5.85 -11.06 2.49
CA SER A 232 6.74 -12.18 2.11
C SER A 232 7.89 -11.77 1.19
N ALA A 233 7.86 -10.57 0.63
CA ALA A 233 8.89 -10.08 -0.29
C ALA A 233 10.23 -9.87 0.43
N ARG A 234 11.33 -9.87 -0.32
CA ARG A 234 12.66 -9.55 0.21
C ARG A 234 12.77 -8.10 0.65
N LYS A 235 12.10 -7.19 -0.08
CA LYS A 235 12.02 -5.75 0.22
C LYS A 235 10.55 -5.33 0.32
N VAL A 236 10.19 -4.59 1.37
CA VAL A 236 8.84 -4.02 1.50
C VAL A 236 8.94 -2.50 1.60
N ARG A 237 8.28 -1.81 0.70
CA ARG A 237 8.30 -0.35 0.57
C ARG A 237 6.88 0.19 0.57
N VAL A 238 6.57 1.00 1.56
CA VAL A 238 5.22 1.54 1.74
C VAL A 238 5.25 3.06 1.69
N TYR A 239 4.38 3.66 0.86
CA TYR A 239 4.45 5.06 0.49
C TYR A 239 3.12 5.78 0.70
N SER A 240 3.16 7.08 1.04
CA SER A 240 1.98 7.95 0.95
C SER A 240 2.34 9.40 0.72
N ASP A 241 1.63 9.99 -0.24
CA ASP A 241 1.65 11.40 -0.63
C ASP A 241 0.30 12.11 -0.40
N THR A 242 -0.63 11.48 0.31
CA THR A 242 -2.03 11.94 0.41
C THR A 242 -2.38 12.79 1.64
N GLY A 243 -1.38 13.27 2.39
CA GLY A 243 -1.60 14.32 3.39
C GLY A 243 -2.43 13.95 4.62
N ALA A 244 -3.30 14.87 5.03
CA ALA A 244 -3.81 15.03 6.38
C ALA A 244 -4.49 13.82 7.04
N TRP A 245 -5.17 12.98 6.31
CA TRP A 245 -5.99 11.90 6.88
C TRP A 245 -5.25 10.58 7.09
N LYS A 246 -3.95 10.53 6.77
CA LYS A 246 -3.07 9.37 7.00
C LYS A 246 -2.00 9.60 8.06
N GLN A 247 -1.96 10.79 8.62
CA GLN A 247 -0.92 11.26 9.53
C GLN A 247 -0.90 10.50 10.86
N THR A 248 -2.08 10.19 11.42
CA THR A 248 -2.20 9.40 12.64
C THR A 248 -1.73 7.96 12.42
N ALA A 249 -2.15 7.32 11.32
CA ALA A 249 -1.71 5.96 10.99
C ALA A 249 -0.18 5.88 10.87
N LEU A 250 0.45 6.89 10.27
CA LEU A 250 1.91 7.00 10.22
C LEU A 250 2.52 7.00 11.63
N ARG A 251 2.01 7.86 12.55
CA ARG A 251 2.52 7.95 13.93
C ARG A 251 2.39 6.61 14.65
N VAL A 252 1.24 5.95 14.52
CA VAL A 252 1.02 4.63 15.14
C VAL A 252 1.99 3.59 14.58
N ALA A 253 2.19 3.55 13.26
CA ALA A 253 3.12 2.60 12.66
C ALA A 253 4.57 2.81 13.10
N LEU A 254 4.98 4.06 13.34
CA LEU A 254 6.34 4.39 13.74
C LEU A 254 6.62 4.11 15.23
N PHE A 255 5.62 4.22 16.12
CA PHE A 255 5.86 4.27 17.56
C PHE A 255 5.09 3.25 18.41
N SER A 256 3.96 2.69 17.91
CA SER A 256 3.17 1.70 18.64
C SER A 256 3.81 0.32 18.55
N GLU A 257 3.50 -0.55 19.53
CA GLU A 257 3.62 -1.99 19.33
C GLU A 257 2.68 -2.46 18.19
N PRO A 258 2.97 -3.61 17.56
CA PRO A 258 2.08 -4.18 16.56
C PRO A 258 0.65 -4.35 17.07
N THR A 259 -0.32 -3.92 16.26
CA THR A 259 -1.73 -3.93 16.63
C THR A 259 -2.63 -4.21 15.43
N VAL A 260 -3.77 -4.87 15.67
CA VAL A 260 -4.80 -5.11 14.66
C VAL A 260 -5.57 -3.85 14.28
N GLU A 261 -5.50 -2.79 15.09
CA GLU A 261 -6.17 -1.53 14.81
C GLU A 261 -5.48 -0.73 13.70
N TYR A 262 -4.16 -0.96 13.50
CA TYR A 262 -3.35 -0.33 12.45
C TYR A 262 -2.43 -1.38 11.83
N PRO A 263 -2.90 -2.14 10.85
CA PRO A 263 -2.18 -3.28 10.27
C PRO A 263 -0.77 -2.96 9.77
N MET A 264 -0.50 -1.73 9.33
CA MET A 264 0.85 -1.33 8.91
C MET A 264 1.90 -1.39 10.04
N THR A 265 1.49 -1.51 11.32
CA THR A 265 2.41 -1.76 12.43
C THR A 265 3.13 -3.12 12.29
N LEU A 266 2.58 -4.06 11.52
CA LEU A 266 3.21 -5.35 11.21
C LEU A 266 4.47 -5.22 10.34
N LEU A 267 4.69 -4.09 9.66
CA LEU A 267 5.94 -3.79 8.96
C LEU A 267 7.17 -3.87 9.87
N GLN A 268 6.98 -3.67 11.18
CA GLN A 268 8.05 -3.77 12.19
C GLN A 268 8.67 -5.17 12.28
N HIS A 269 7.95 -6.21 11.87
CA HIS A 269 8.44 -7.58 11.85
C HIS A 269 9.23 -7.93 10.58
N HIS A 270 9.26 -7.04 9.59
CA HIS A 270 9.95 -7.29 8.34
C HIS A 270 11.39 -6.73 8.37
N PRO A 271 12.42 -7.53 8.02
CA PRO A 271 13.82 -7.12 8.16
C PRO A 271 14.22 -5.96 7.22
N ASP A 272 13.55 -5.83 6.09
CA ASP A 272 13.81 -4.79 5.09
C ASP A 272 12.51 -4.05 4.68
N ALA A 273 11.78 -3.53 5.68
CA ALA A 273 10.66 -2.64 5.46
C ALA A 273 11.07 -1.17 5.64
N ILE A 274 10.55 -0.31 4.74
CA ILE A 274 10.69 1.15 4.83
C ILE A 274 9.33 1.80 4.60
N ILE A 275 8.94 2.70 5.50
CA ILE A 275 7.81 3.61 5.30
C ILE A 275 8.35 4.93 4.76
N THR A 276 7.80 5.40 3.65
CA THR A 276 8.14 6.70 3.05
C THR A 276 6.91 7.59 3.00
N ALA A 277 7.01 8.79 3.55
CA ALA A 277 5.95 9.80 3.50
C ALA A 277 6.46 11.11 2.90
N THR A 278 5.58 11.86 2.23
CA THR A 278 5.88 13.25 1.89
C THR A 278 5.90 14.11 3.14
N ALA A 279 6.56 15.28 3.06
CA ALA A 279 6.58 16.25 4.16
C ALA A 279 5.15 16.61 4.63
N GLU A 280 4.20 16.74 3.70
CA GLU A 280 2.79 16.98 4.03
C GLU A 280 2.16 15.82 4.81
N THR A 281 2.35 14.58 4.36
CA THR A 281 1.83 13.38 5.05
C THR A 281 2.52 13.17 6.41
N ALA A 282 3.76 13.64 6.56
CA ALA A 282 4.50 13.55 7.81
C ALA A 282 4.07 14.61 8.87
N ARG A 283 3.41 15.70 8.49
CA ARG A 283 2.85 16.67 9.43
C ARG A 283 1.75 16.03 10.28
N HIS A 284 1.42 16.69 11.39
CA HIS A 284 0.25 16.28 12.18
C HIS A 284 -0.39 17.50 12.82
N PRO A 285 -1.74 17.68 12.71
CA PRO A 285 -2.41 18.85 13.29
C PRO A 285 -2.12 19.08 14.77
N ILE A 286 -1.99 18.02 15.55
CA ILE A 286 -1.65 18.11 17.00
C ILE A 286 -0.24 18.65 17.22
N SER A 287 0.73 18.31 16.37
CA SER A 287 2.09 18.88 16.48
C SER A 287 2.17 20.33 16.00
N GLU A 288 1.26 20.72 15.08
CA GLU A 288 1.20 22.08 14.52
C GLU A 288 0.39 23.05 15.41
N ASN A 289 -0.40 22.51 16.35
CA ASN A 289 -1.22 23.29 17.28
C ASN A 289 -0.92 22.86 18.73
N PRO A 290 0.24 23.28 19.28
CA PRO A 290 0.69 22.81 20.60
C PRO A 290 -0.23 23.24 21.75
N ASP A 291 -1.07 24.24 21.55
CA ASP A 291 -2.02 24.77 22.54
C ASP A 291 -3.34 23.95 22.62
N TRP A 292 -3.51 22.93 21.77
CA TRP A 292 -4.69 22.07 21.86
C TRP A 292 -4.65 21.17 23.10
N GLU A 293 -5.65 21.29 23.96
CA GLU A 293 -5.86 20.41 25.12
C GLU A 293 -6.83 19.29 24.77
N LEU A 294 -6.29 18.11 24.46
CA LEU A 294 -7.08 16.97 23.98
C LEU A 294 -7.15 15.80 24.99
N LEU A 295 -6.53 15.94 26.16
CA LEU A 295 -6.49 14.93 27.21
C LEU A 295 -7.15 15.42 28.48
#